data_0a177f70b31cbe29c5c022d43f5ead03
#
_entry.id   0a177f70b31cbe29c5c022d43f5ead03
#
_cell.length_a   1.000
_cell.length_b   1.000
_cell.length_c   1.000
_cell.angle_alpha   90.00
_cell.angle_beta   90.00
_cell.angle_gamma   90.00
#
_symmetry.space_group_name_H-M   'P 1'
#
loop_
_entity.id
_entity.type
_entity.pdbx_description
1 polymer ?
#
loop_
_entity_poly.entity_id
_entity_poly.type
_entity_poly.pdbx_seq_one_letter_code
_entity_poly.pdbx_strand_id
1 'polypeptide(L)'
;PINVLTLGNSVGTPEEGVLAEIIEVQSLDEVEKLGRKNIEGKIVLFNRPMDPTKVQTFYAYGGASDQRVFGPAISAEYGAKAVLVRSLTTLQDDYPHTGVTVYKDTVHRIPGLAISTNDANRISDLLKKGKVAAFVKTDCKNMGLRYAPSVIGEIKGSEFPDEIILVGGHLDSWDVSEGAHDDGAGVVQSMEVLRVLTS
;
A
#
# COMPACT_ATOMS: atom_id res chain seq x y z
N PRO A 1 13.90 -12.36 11.48
CA PRO A 1 13.63 -11.15 10.70
C PRO A 1 12.55 -11.44 9.66
N ILE A 2 11.81 -10.42 9.30
CA ILE A 2 10.83 -10.42 8.22
C ILE A 2 11.18 -9.29 7.24
N ASN A 3 10.84 -9.45 5.97
CA ASN A 3 11.01 -8.41 4.97
C ASN A 3 9.85 -7.42 5.06
N VAL A 4 10.17 -6.13 5.13
CA VAL A 4 9.17 -5.06 5.20
C VAL A 4 9.50 -3.95 4.23
N LEU A 5 8.45 -3.31 3.70
CA LEU A 5 8.53 -2.03 3.01
C LEU A 5 7.59 -1.05 3.69
N THR A 6 7.98 0.20 3.82
CA THR A 6 7.07 1.23 4.33
C THR A 6 5.98 1.53 3.32
N LEU A 7 4.78 1.83 3.81
CA LEU A 7 3.70 2.33 2.95
C LEU A 7 4.01 3.77 2.54
N GLY A 8 3.62 4.13 1.33
CA GLY A 8 3.67 5.51 0.87
C GLY A 8 2.90 6.43 1.81
N ASN A 9 3.46 7.58 2.16
CA ASN A 9 2.95 8.52 3.15
C ASN A 9 3.06 8.05 4.62
N SER A 10 3.73 6.93 4.89
CA SER A 10 4.04 6.49 6.25
C SER A 10 4.99 7.45 6.97
N VAL A 11 5.07 7.32 8.28
CA VAL A 11 6.01 8.05 9.14
C VAL A 11 7.05 7.10 9.73
N GLY A 12 8.20 7.67 10.13
CA GLY A 12 9.23 6.92 10.85
C GLY A 12 8.80 6.55 12.27
N THR A 13 9.52 5.60 12.85
CA THR A 13 9.42 5.29 14.29
C THR A 13 10.20 6.34 15.10
N PRO A 14 9.98 6.41 16.43
CA PRO A 14 10.96 7.02 17.33
C PRO A 14 12.37 6.41 17.12
N GLU A 15 13.40 7.11 17.57
CA GLU A 15 14.80 6.69 17.36
C GLU A 15 15.08 5.29 17.94
N GLU A 16 14.51 4.99 19.09
CA GLU A 16 14.59 3.67 19.76
C GLU A 16 13.80 2.59 19.05
N GLY A 17 12.97 2.91 18.06
CA GLY A 17 12.05 1.98 17.42
C GLY A 17 10.79 1.71 18.25
N VAL A 18 10.00 0.74 17.80
CA VAL A 18 8.75 0.29 18.44
C VAL A 18 8.85 -1.20 18.72
N LEU A 19 8.81 -1.58 20.00
CA LEU A 19 8.63 -2.97 20.44
C LEU A 19 7.23 -3.12 21.04
N ALA A 20 6.39 -3.99 20.48
CA ALA A 20 5.03 -4.20 20.98
C ALA A 20 4.47 -5.57 20.58
N GLU A 21 3.46 -6.04 21.33
CA GLU A 21 2.66 -7.23 20.99
C GLU A 21 1.89 -6.97 19.68
N ILE A 22 1.77 -8.01 18.86
CA ILE A 22 0.97 -7.99 17.63
C ILE A 22 -0.46 -8.47 17.97
N ILE A 23 -1.44 -7.79 17.39
CA ILE A 23 -2.82 -8.24 17.29
C ILE A 23 -3.23 -8.33 15.83
N GLU A 24 -3.79 -9.48 15.43
CA GLU A 24 -4.23 -9.72 14.06
C GLU A 24 -5.71 -9.35 13.88
N VAL A 25 -6.02 -8.70 12.77
CA VAL A 25 -7.38 -8.34 12.34
C VAL A 25 -7.56 -8.60 10.85
N GLN A 26 -8.81 -8.82 10.43
CA GLN A 26 -9.18 -9.05 9.03
C GLN A 26 -9.89 -7.85 8.39
N SER A 27 -10.29 -6.85 9.18
CA SER A 27 -11.03 -5.68 8.67
C SER A 27 -10.83 -4.45 9.56
N LEU A 28 -11.18 -3.30 9.02
CA LEU A 28 -11.24 -2.04 9.77
C LEU A 28 -12.27 -2.13 10.92
N ASP A 29 -13.43 -2.74 10.65
CA ASP A 29 -14.50 -2.93 11.64
C ASP A 29 -14.03 -3.77 12.86
N GLU A 30 -13.09 -4.71 12.65
CA GLU A 30 -12.54 -5.47 13.78
C GLU A 30 -11.70 -4.59 14.72
N VAL A 31 -10.98 -3.61 14.19
CA VAL A 31 -10.25 -2.63 15.03
C VAL A 31 -11.25 -1.84 15.88
N GLU A 32 -12.36 -1.38 15.29
CA GLU A 32 -13.42 -0.67 16.00
C GLU A 32 -14.06 -1.53 17.10
N LYS A 33 -14.40 -2.78 16.78
CA LYS A 33 -15.00 -3.75 17.73
C LYS A 33 -14.07 -4.08 18.88
N LEU A 34 -12.78 -4.24 18.62
CA LEU A 34 -11.76 -4.48 19.64
C LEU A 34 -11.58 -3.27 20.55
N GLY A 35 -11.68 -2.07 19.98
CA GLY A 35 -11.60 -0.80 20.67
C GLY A 35 -10.25 -0.52 21.31
N ARG A 36 -10.09 0.67 21.86
CA ARG A 36 -8.83 1.15 22.47
C ARG A 36 -8.26 0.17 23.48
N LYS A 37 -9.09 -0.42 24.32
CA LYS A 37 -8.67 -1.35 25.39
C LYS A 37 -7.79 -2.51 24.87
N ASN A 38 -8.05 -3.00 23.66
CA ASN A 38 -7.33 -4.13 23.09
C ASN A 38 -6.26 -3.71 22.07
N ILE A 39 -6.35 -2.51 21.51
CA ILE A 39 -5.46 -2.01 20.44
C ILE A 39 -4.34 -1.13 20.99
N GLU A 40 -4.59 -0.36 22.05
CA GLU A 40 -3.62 0.60 22.57
C GLU A 40 -2.27 -0.04 22.91
N GLY A 41 -1.21 0.59 22.40
CA GLY A 41 0.17 0.13 22.62
C GLY A 41 0.60 -1.09 21.80
N LYS A 42 -0.25 -1.61 20.92
CA LYS A 42 0.05 -2.80 20.10
C LYS A 42 0.46 -2.44 18.67
N ILE A 43 0.99 -3.44 17.97
CA ILE A 43 1.13 -3.45 16.51
C ILE A 43 -0.09 -4.18 15.95
N VAL A 44 -0.82 -3.55 15.04
CA VAL A 44 -1.98 -4.17 14.38
C VAL A 44 -1.52 -4.82 13.07
N LEU A 45 -1.76 -6.10 12.92
CA LEU A 45 -1.56 -6.83 11.66
C LEU A 45 -2.89 -6.96 10.92
N PHE A 46 -3.03 -6.27 9.80
CA PHE A 46 -4.11 -6.51 8.85
C PHE A 46 -3.74 -7.67 7.94
N ASN A 47 -4.48 -8.78 8.02
CA ASN A 47 -4.13 -10.03 7.35
C ASN A 47 -5.23 -10.57 6.43
N ARG A 48 -6.18 -9.73 5.96
CA ARG A 48 -7.18 -10.16 4.98
C ARG A 48 -6.51 -10.38 3.61
N PRO A 49 -6.55 -11.62 3.05
CA PRO A 49 -6.01 -11.88 1.72
C PRO A 49 -6.89 -11.28 0.62
N MET A 50 -6.31 -11.08 -0.56
CA MET A 50 -7.11 -10.87 -1.77
C MET A 50 -7.92 -12.14 -2.09
N ASP A 51 -9.16 -11.96 -2.53
CA ASP A 51 -10.05 -13.06 -2.90
C ASP A 51 -9.59 -13.70 -4.24
N PRO A 52 -9.06 -14.93 -4.24
CA PRO A 52 -8.56 -15.57 -5.45
C PRO A 52 -9.68 -16.05 -6.38
N THR A 53 -10.94 -16.00 -5.95
CA THR A 53 -12.09 -16.43 -6.78
C THR A 53 -12.57 -15.35 -7.74
N LYS A 54 -12.08 -14.12 -7.59
CA LYS A 54 -12.46 -13.01 -8.47
C LYS A 54 -11.75 -13.10 -9.80
N VAL A 55 -12.50 -13.23 -10.88
CA VAL A 55 -11.97 -13.26 -12.25
C VAL A 55 -11.31 -11.94 -12.63
N GLN A 56 -11.92 -10.82 -12.25
CA GLN A 56 -11.31 -9.50 -12.40
C GLN A 56 -10.46 -9.17 -11.20
N THR A 57 -9.15 -9.06 -11.41
CA THR A 57 -8.17 -8.78 -10.36
C THR A 57 -8.45 -7.50 -9.58
N PHE A 58 -8.98 -6.46 -10.24
CA PHE A 58 -9.32 -5.21 -9.56
C PHE A 58 -10.43 -5.36 -8.51
N TYR A 59 -11.38 -6.29 -8.67
CA TYR A 59 -12.35 -6.56 -7.62
C TYR A 59 -11.72 -7.27 -6.41
N ALA A 60 -10.77 -8.16 -6.63
CA ALA A 60 -10.01 -8.78 -5.55
C ALA A 60 -9.14 -7.76 -4.81
N TYR A 61 -8.45 -6.91 -5.57
CA TYR A 61 -7.60 -5.84 -5.05
C TYR A 61 -8.42 -4.80 -4.27
N GLY A 62 -9.50 -4.27 -4.87
CA GLY A 62 -10.39 -3.30 -4.23
C GLY A 62 -11.03 -3.85 -2.95
N GLY A 63 -11.36 -5.15 -2.93
CA GLY A 63 -11.90 -5.83 -1.74
C GLY A 63 -10.91 -5.99 -0.59
N ALA A 64 -9.62 -5.75 -0.80
CA ALA A 64 -8.57 -5.87 0.22
C ALA A 64 -7.77 -4.58 0.45
N SER A 65 -7.89 -3.57 -0.41
CA SER A 65 -7.04 -2.38 -0.39
C SER A 65 -7.33 -1.43 0.77
N ASP A 66 -8.54 -1.42 1.31
CA ASP A 66 -8.94 -0.56 2.44
C ASP A 66 -8.05 -0.77 3.67
N GLN A 67 -7.65 -2.01 3.98
CA GLN A 67 -6.78 -2.32 5.10
C GLN A 67 -5.39 -1.64 4.96
N ARG A 68 -4.88 -1.47 3.73
CA ARG A 68 -3.63 -0.76 3.48
C ARG A 68 -3.84 0.75 3.50
N VAL A 69 -4.89 1.22 2.85
CA VAL A 69 -5.15 2.66 2.70
C VAL A 69 -5.54 3.30 4.02
N PHE A 70 -6.42 2.68 4.79
CA PHE A 70 -7.01 3.28 5.99
C PHE A 70 -6.61 2.59 7.30
N GLY A 71 -6.02 1.39 7.23
CA GLY A 71 -5.62 0.61 8.40
C GLY A 71 -4.73 1.38 9.39
N PRO A 72 -3.65 2.05 8.93
CA PRO A 72 -2.81 2.86 9.82
C PRO A 72 -3.57 4.00 10.50
N ALA A 73 -4.45 4.70 9.78
CA ALA A 73 -5.22 5.81 10.34
C ALA A 73 -6.20 5.35 11.41
N ILE A 74 -7.01 4.32 11.11
CA ILE A 74 -7.98 3.81 12.08
C ILE A 74 -7.30 3.19 13.30
N SER A 75 -6.22 2.45 13.10
CA SER A 75 -5.47 1.85 14.21
C SER A 75 -4.88 2.92 15.14
N ALA A 76 -4.43 4.04 14.58
CA ALA A 76 -3.93 5.18 15.35
C ALA A 76 -5.02 5.82 16.23
N GLU A 77 -6.28 5.89 15.76
CA GLU A 77 -7.41 6.38 16.55
C GLU A 77 -7.61 5.55 17.84
N TYR A 78 -7.28 4.26 17.79
CA TYR A 78 -7.37 3.36 18.93
C TYR A 78 -6.04 3.17 19.69
N GLY A 79 -5.01 3.97 19.37
CA GLY A 79 -3.76 4.02 20.12
C GLY A 79 -2.75 2.93 19.75
N ALA A 80 -2.84 2.32 18.58
CA ALA A 80 -1.80 1.43 18.06
C ALA A 80 -0.46 2.17 17.90
N LYS A 81 0.65 1.44 18.00
CA LYS A 81 2.02 1.98 17.82
C LYS A 81 2.55 1.86 16.41
N ALA A 82 2.11 0.85 15.67
CA ALA A 82 2.46 0.61 14.26
C ALA A 82 1.43 -0.33 13.62
N VAL A 83 1.46 -0.40 12.30
CA VAL A 83 0.61 -1.30 11.53
C VAL A 83 1.47 -2.10 10.55
N LEU A 84 1.19 -3.39 10.48
CA LEU A 84 1.66 -4.29 9.43
C LEU A 84 0.49 -4.64 8.52
N VAL A 85 0.70 -4.61 7.22
CA VAL A 85 -0.33 -4.96 6.24
C VAL A 85 0.18 -6.08 5.35
N ARG A 86 -0.58 -7.16 5.25
CA ARG A 86 -0.35 -8.21 4.27
C ARG A 86 -0.31 -7.64 2.86
N SER A 87 0.67 -8.05 2.06
CA SER A 87 0.76 -7.68 0.64
C SER A 87 -0.50 -8.03 -0.13
N LEU A 88 -0.96 -7.08 -0.97
CA LEU A 88 -2.18 -7.23 -1.78
C LEU A 88 -1.86 -7.99 -3.07
N THR A 89 -1.76 -9.29 -2.94
CA THR A 89 -1.51 -10.23 -4.03
C THR A 89 -2.11 -11.59 -3.70
N THR A 90 -2.39 -12.39 -4.73
CA THR A 90 -2.76 -13.80 -4.58
C THR A 90 -1.54 -14.73 -4.57
N LEU A 91 -0.35 -14.21 -4.91
CA LEU A 91 0.90 -14.95 -4.83
C LEU A 91 1.29 -15.22 -3.37
N GLN A 92 1.94 -16.35 -3.14
CA GLN A 92 2.55 -16.69 -1.87
C GLN A 92 4.06 -16.55 -2.03
N ASP A 93 4.60 -15.43 -1.63
CA ASP A 93 6.02 -15.08 -1.80
C ASP A 93 6.57 -14.33 -0.57
N ASP A 94 7.86 -14.03 -0.61
CA ASP A 94 8.59 -13.34 0.46
C ASP A 94 8.81 -11.85 0.15
N TYR A 95 8.14 -11.33 -0.87
CA TYR A 95 8.28 -9.94 -1.30
C TYR A 95 7.13 -9.07 -0.77
N PRO A 96 7.42 -8.05 0.05
CA PRO A 96 6.40 -7.10 0.47
C PRO A 96 6.00 -6.19 -0.69
N HIS A 97 4.69 -6.03 -0.90
CA HIS A 97 4.13 -5.11 -1.90
C HIS A 97 3.63 -3.85 -1.18
N THR A 98 4.26 -2.73 -1.44
CA THR A 98 3.90 -1.45 -0.86
C THR A 98 2.73 -0.78 -1.61
N GLY A 99 2.36 0.39 -1.20
CA GLY A 99 1.32 1.25 -1.77
C GLY A 99 0.98 2.37 -0.81
N VAL A 100 0.05 3.23 -1.17
CA VAL A 100 -0.29 4.41 -0.38
C VAL A 100 -1.09 4.07 0.87
N THR A 101 -0.84 4.83 1.95
CA THR A 101 -1.76 4.97 3.10
C THR A 101 -2.18 6.43 3.27
N VAL A 102 -3.35 6.66 3.85
CA VAL A 102 -3.91 7.99 4.08
C VAL A 102 -4.18 8.16 5.56
N TYR A 103 -3.74 9.28 6.12
CA TYR A 103 -4.02 9.65 7.51
C TYR A 103 -5.03 10.79 7.57
N LYS A 104 -5.82 10.83 8.63
CA LYS A 104 -6.66 11.97 8.98
C LYS A 104 -5.80 13.02 9.68
N ASP A 105 -6.03 14.29 9.41
CA ASP A 105 -5.28 15.41 10.05
C ASP A 105 -5.49 15.47 11.56
N THR A 106 -6.57 14.87 12.05
CA THR A 106 -6.95 14.87 13.48
C THR A 106 -6.27 13.77 14.29
N VAL A 107 -5.51 12.86 13.65
CA VAL A 107 -4.94 11.68 14.31
C VAL A 107 -3.43 11.70 14.22
N HIS A 108 -2.77 11.39 15.33
CA HIS A 108 -1.31 11.19 15.31
C HIS A 108 -0.95 10.05 14.36
N ARG A 109 -0.06 10.33 13.39
CA ARG A 109 0.38 9.33 12.41
C ARG A 109 1.29 8.31 13.06
N ILE A 110 1.10 7.05 12.72
CA ILE A 110 1.90 5.91 13.18
C ILE A 110 2.55 5.20 12.00
N PRO A 111 3.67 4.48 12.18
CA PRO A 111 4.30 3.72 11.11
C PRO A 111 3.37 2.66 10.52
N GLY A 112 3.24 2.66 9.19
CA GLY A 112 2.52 1.65 8.41
C GLY A 112 3.48 0.95 7.45
N LEU A 113 3.48 -0.38 7.46
CA LEU A 113 4.40 -1.21 6.71
C LEU A 113 3.66 -2.32 5.97
N ALA A 114 4.11 -2.63 4.76
CA ALA A 114 3.72 -3.85 4.05
C ALA A 114 4.67 -4.98 4.43
N ILE A 115 4.12 -6.18 4.60
CA ILE A 115 4.87 -7.43 4.78
C ILE A 115 4.48 -8.44 3.71
N SER A 116 5.34 -9.40 3.42
CA SER A 116 5.07 -10.45 2.44
C SER A 116 3.88 -11.32 2.84
N THR A 117 3.31 -12.05 1.89
CA THR A 117 2.23 -13.01 2.17
C THR A 117 2.69 -14.16 3.05
N ASN A 118 3.92 -14.64 2.83
CA ASN A 118 4.52 -15.69 3.65
C ASN A 118 4.77 -15.24 5.08
N ASP A 119 5.31 -14.03 5.29
CA ASP A 119 5.53 -13.49 6.63
C ASP A 119 4.21 -13.21 7.37
N ALA A 120 3.18 -12.74 6.67
CA ALA A 120 1.84 -12.57 7.25
C ALA A 120 1.27 -13.92 7.74
N ASN A 121 1.37 -14.98 6.92
CA ASN A 121 0.97 -16.32 7.30
C ASN A 121 1.77 -16.83 8.51
N ARG A 122 3.10 -16.64 8.49
CA ARG A 122 3.99 -17.05 9.58
C ARG A 122 3.65 -16.37 10.90
N ILE A 123 3.39 -15.05 10.88
CA ILE A 123 2.98 -14.32 12.09
C ILE A 123 1.63 -14.83 12.60
N SER A 124 0.65 -15.04 11.71
CA SER A 124 -0.66 -15.60 12.06
C SER A 124 -0.54 -16.96 12.72
N ASP A 125 0.30 -17.86 12.18
CA ASP A 125 0.53 -19.18 12.77
C ASP A 125 1.23 -19.13 14.13
N LEU A 126 2.09 -18.15 14.36
CA LEU A 126 2.69 -17.92 15.66
C LEU A 126 1.66 -17.39 16.67
N LEU A 127 0.78 -16.48 16.26
CA LEU A 127 -0.29 -15.92 17.09
C LEU A 127 -1.28 -17.00 17.57
N LYS A 128 -1.55 -18.02 16.76
CA LYS A 128 -2.36 -19.19 17.18
C LYS A 128 -1.72 -20.00 18.32
N LYS A 129 -0.39 -19.90 18.48
CA LYS A 129 0.37 -20.63 19.51
C LYS A 129 0.58 -19.83 20.79
N GLY A 130 0.40 -18.50 20.72
CA GLY A 130 0.58 -17.61 21.86
C GLY A 130 0.84 -16.17 21.46
N LYS A 131 1.21 -15.35 22.43
CA LYS A 131 1.51 -13.94 22.19
C LYS A 131 2.78 -13.78 21.36
N VAL A 132 2.73 -12.90 20.39
CA VAL A 132 3.86 -12.52 19.51
C VAL A 132 4.14 -11.05 19.68
N ALA A 133 5.39 -10.67 19.79
CA ALA A 133 5.84 -9.29 19.76
C ALA A 133 6.78 -9.07 18.58
N ALA A 134 6.77 -7.87 18.02
CA ALA A 134 7.71 -7.46 16.99
C ALA A 134 8.41 -6.16 17.38
N PHE A 135 9.65 -6.05 16.93
CA PHE A 135 10.40 -4.80 16.93
C PHE A 135 10.37 -4.21 15.53
N VAL A 136 9.98 -2.95 15.41
CA VAL A 136 9.89 -2.19 14.16
C VAL A 136 10.75 -0.94 14.28
N LYS A 137 11.60 -0.68 13.28
CA LYS A 137 12.36 0.56 13.16
C LYS A 137 12.36 1.02 11.72
N THR A 138 11.92 2.27 11.48
CA THR A 138 11.86 2.90 10.16
C THR A 138 12.27 4.37 10.26
N ASP A 139 12.87 4.90 9.20
CA ASP A 139 13.27 6.32 9.08
C ASP A 139 12.56 6.96 7.87
N CYS A 140 11.23 7.04 7.93
CA CYS A 140 10.42 7.66 6.89
C CYS A 140 10.27 9.16 7.16
N LYS A 141 10.49 9.96 6.11
CA LYS A 141 10.37 11.41 6.16
C LYS A 141 9.55 11.91 4.98
N ASN A 142 8.57 12.77 5.25
CA ASN A 142 7.89 13.49 4.19
C ASN A 142 8.80 14.65 3.74
N MET A 143 9.25 14.59 2.49
CA MET A 143 10.18 15.57 1.92
C MET A 143 9.47 16.80 1.33
N GLY A 144 8.14 16.91 1.53
CA GLY A 144 7.32 17.98 0.97
C GLY A 144 7.10 17.85 -0.55
N LEU A 145 6.56 18.91 -1.15
CA LEU A 145 6.29 18.93 -2.60
C LEU A 145 7.57 18.81 -3.41
N ARG A 146 7.48 18.03 -4.49
CA ARG A 146 8.52 17.88 -5.50
C ARG A 146 7.89 18.05 -6.87
N TYR A 147 8.64 18.65 -7.78
CA TYR A 147 8.22 18.78 -9.16
C TYR A 147 8.62 17.53 -9.93
N ALA A 148 7.67 16.98 -10.67
CA ALA A 148 7.91 15.92 -11.65
C ALA A 148 7.34 16.37 -13.00
N PRO A 149 8.05 16.15 -14.13
CA PRO A 149 7.55 16.52 -15.45
C PRO A 149 6.50 15.54 -15.93
N SER A 150 5.54 16.08 -16.73
CA SER A 150 4.71 15.26 -17.61
C SER A 150 5.21 15.47 -19.05
N VAL A 151 5.28 14.38 -19.83
CA VAL A 151 5.64 14.45 -21.26
C VAL A 151 4.35 14.36 -22.06
N ILE A 152 4.10 15.35 -22.92
CA ILE A 152 2.88 15.43 -23.73
C ILE A 152 3.28 15.43 -25.20
N GLY A 153 2.68 14.54 -25.98
CA GLY A 153 2.70 14.53 -27.43
C GLY A 153 1.29 14.73 -27.97
N GLU A 154 1.11 15.53 -29.00
CA GLU A 154 -0.20 15.83 -29.56
C GLU A 154 -0.19 15.67 -31.09
N ILE A 155 -1.27 15.07 -31.61
CA ILE A 155 -1.61 15.10 -33.02
C ILE A 155 -2.95 15.82 -33.15
N LYS A 156 -2.96 16.97 -33.79
CA LYS A 156 -4.18 17.77 -33.97
C LYS A 156 -5.09 17.15 -35.03
N GLY A 157 -6.34 16.89 -34.67
CA GLY A 157 -7.36 16.41 -35.60
C GLY A 157 -7.71 17.43 -36.70
N SER A 158 -8.05 16.94 -37.90
CA SER A 158 -8.44 17.77 -39.03
C SER A 158 -9.94 18.07 -39.09
N GLU A 159 -10.79 17.17 -38.64
CA GLU A 159 -12.25 17.32 -38.71
C GLU A 159 -12.84 17.90 -37.41
N PHE A 160 -12.35 17.45 -36.28
CA PHE A 160 -12.82 17.86 -34.95
C PHE A 160 -11.64 18.27 -34.05
N PRO A 161 -10.96 19.39 -34.37
CA PRO A 161 -9.72 19.80 -33.72
C PRO A 161 -9.86 20.17 -32.24
N ASP A 162 -11.09 20.41 -31.78
CA ASP A 162 -11.40 20.73 -30.38
C ASP A 162 -11.80 19.51 -29.56
N GLU A 163 -11.95 18.34 -30.20
CA GLU A 163 -12.18 17.07 -29.49
C GLU A 163 -10.83 16.41 -29.14
N ILE A 164 -10.66 16.11 -27.86
CA ILE A 164 -9.41 15.52 -27.33
C ILE A 164 -9.65 14.08 -26.94
N ILE A 165 -8.86 13.18 -27.53
CA ILE A 165 -8.72 11.79 -27.08
C ILE A 165 -7.41 11.68 -26.30
N LEU A 166 -7.48 11.43 -25.01
CA LEU A 166 -6.31 11.31 -24.15
C LEU A 166 -5.97 9.83 -23.92
N VAL A 167 -4.73 9.47 -24.19
CA VAL A 167 -4.12 8.19 -23.78
C VAL A 167 -2.86 8.51 -22.98
N GLY A 168 -2.56 7.70 -21.97
CA GLY A 168 -1.43 8.00 -21.10
C GLY A 168 -1.04 6.85 -20.21
N GLY A 169 0.09 7.01 -19.55
CA GLY A 169 0.59 6.15 -18.48
C GLY A 169 1.45 7.00 -17.54
N HIS A 170 1.59 6.59 -16.29
CA HIS A 170 2.46 7.29 -15.34
C HIS A 170 3.92 6.83 -15.45
N LEU A 171 4.86 7.74 -15.18
CA LEU A 171 6.30 7.50 -15.33
C LEU A 171 6.96 6.95 -14.06
N ASP A 172 6.28 7.00 -12.93
CA ASP A 172 6.78 6.56 -11.64
C ASP A 172 6.39 5.11 -11.33
N SER A 173 7.13 4.50 -10.43
CA SER A 173 6.81 3.20 -9.84
C SER A 173 7.08 3.22 -8.33
N TRP A 174 6.58 2.20 -7.62
CA TRP A 174 6.89 2.03 -6.20
C TRP A 174 8.35 1.62 -5.99
N ASP A 175 8.92 1.99 -4.83
CA ASP A 175 10.23 1.56 -4.40
C ASP A 175 10.42 0.05 -4.56
N VAL A 176 11.61 -0.34 -5.01
CA VAL A 176 12.05 -1.71 -5.33
C VAL A 176 11.29 -2.35 -6.50
N SER A 177 10.47 -1.59 -7.22
CA SER A 177 9.79 -2.03 -8.44
C SER A 177 10.40 -1.32 -9.66
N GLU A 178 10.58 -2.06 -10.75
CA GLU A 178 11.04 -1.50 -12.03
C GLU A 178 9.91 -0.82 -12.83
N GLY A 179 8.64 -1.01 -12.45
CA GLY A 179 7.48 -0.41 -13.10
C GLY A 179 7.24 -0.87 -14.53
N ALA A 180 7.77 -2.04 -14.94
CA ALA A 180 7.68 -2.49 -16.33
C ALA A 180 6.23 -2.70 -16.80
N HIS A 181 5.37 -3.22 -15.94
CA HIS A 181 3.95 -3.41 -16.22
C HIS A 181 3.11 -2.24 -15.73
N ASP A 182 3.31 -1.80 -14.51
CA ASP A 182 2.62 -0.69 -13.86
C ASP A 182 3.60 0.49 -13.62
N ASP A 183 3.77 1.46 -14.55
CA ASP A 183 2.93 1.62 -15.74
C ASP A 183 3.77 1.81 -17.02
N GLY A 184 4.95 1.19 -17.11
CA GLY A 184 5.78 1.20 -18.31
C GLY A 184 5.02 0.69 -19.55
N ALA A 185 4.11 -0.28 -19.37
CA ALA A 185 3.26 -0.77 -20.45
C ALA A 185 2.33 0.33 -20.97
N GLY A 186 1.69 1.10 -20.11
CA GLY A 186 0.83 2.22 -20.51
C GLY A 186 1.60 3.33 -21.22
N VAL A 187 2.82 3.61 -20.75
CA VAL A 187 3.71 4.60 -21.38
C VAL A 187 4.05 4.19 -22.81
N VAL A 188 4.53 2.97 -23.04
CA VAL A 188 4.92 2.52 -24.39
C VAL A 188 3.71 2.36 -25.32
N GLN A 189 2.54 1.95 -24.79
CA GLN A 189 1.30 1.92 -25.58
C GLN A 189 0.89 3.32 -26.04
N SER A 190 1.01 4.32 -25.18
CA SER A 190 0.70 5.73 -25.52
C SER A 190 1.63 6.26 -26.60
N MET A 191 2.92 5.95 -26.53
CA MET A 191 3.90 6.28 -27.57
C MET A 191 3.56 5.59 -28.90
N GLU A 192 3.18 4.31 -28.86
CA GLU A 192 2.82 3.54 -30.05
C GLU A 192 1.55 4.05 -30.74
N VAL A 193 0.56 4.50 -29.97
CA VAL A 193 -0.64 5.15 -30.53
C VAL A 193 -0.25 6.37 -31.37
N LEU A 194 0.60 7.25 -30.86
CA LEU A 194 1.08 8.41 -31.60
C LEU A 194 1.86 8.00 -32.86
N ARG A 195 2.75 7.01 -32.73
CA ARG A 195 3.51 6.51 -33.88
C ARG A 195 2.62 5.97 -35.00
N VAL A 196 1.61 5.17 -34.66
CA VAL A 196 0.68 4.58 -35.66
C VAL A 196 -0.16 5.64 -36.34
N LEU A 197 -0.61 6.67 -35.60
CA LEU A 197 -1.45 7.72 -36.14
C LEU A 197 -0.68 8.72 -37.00
N THR A 198 0.65 8.74 -36.94
CA THR A 198 1.52 9.62 -37.78
C THR A 198 2.14 8.92 -38.98
N SER A 199 1.96 7.58 -39.11
CA SER A 199 2.47 6.79 -40.24
C SER A 199 1.44 6.70 -41.36
#